data_364af8c22f9bc5e2fcd4fbab4b57bd2e
#
_entry.id   364af8c22f9bc5e2fcd4fbab4b57bd2e
#
_cell.length_a   1.000
_cell.length_b   1.000
_cell.length_c   1.000
_cell.angle_alpha   90.00
_cell.angle_beta   90.00
_cell.angle_gamma   90.00
#
_symmetry.space_group_name_H-M   'P 1'
#
loop_
_entity.id
_entity.type
_entity.pdbx_description
1 polymer ?
#
loop_
_entity_poly.entity_id
_entity_poly.type
_entity_poly.pdbx_seq_one_letter_code
_entity_poly.pdbx_strand_id
1 'polypeptide(L)'
;MYGKYDNIKIRGIASAVPANVIDNLECAEKLGQRRAKKQVMLTGIRNRHCVGKGQSASDLSCVSAERLLQKLNWDRNEIRVIVNVTQSADLHTPSTAMVIQKRLGIGQDCLAFDVNLGCTGYVSGLQIIAALLQSTGGKGLLLVGDGRYAEMPEVPSTDSLLFGDGASATAIELESGNPMLYAQKTDGTRHNLLSVALDGTLTMDGNAVLLFSLNEVCQSIKEFKEHFGIAEDSIDYYILHQAQKLILDGIARECDIDSKKVLTSYEEYGNTSTATLPITICNNVEELQKKEHVRLYLCGYGVGLAWSSVVVELDTECILPIEVTDYCYNDLQNVQ
;
A
#
# COMPACT_ATOMS: atom_id res chain seq x y z
N MET A 1 11.46 -8.33 15.20
CA MET A 1 10.59 -7.80 16.28
C MET A 1 9.19 -8.33 16.05
N TYR A 2 8.55 -8.90 17.08
CA TYR A 2 7.17 -9.41 17.03
C TYR A 2 6.34 -8.66 18.07
N GLY A 3 5.05 -8.48 17.79
CA GLY A 3 4.12 -7.84 18.70
C GLY A 3 2.66 -8.08 18.35
N LYS A 4 1.77 -7.62 19.22
CA LYS A 4 0.33 -7.70 19.02
C LYS A 4 -0.38 -6.49 19.62
N TYR A 5 -1.56 -6.18 19.08
CA TYR A 5 -2.54 -5.27 19.65
C TYR A 5 -3.86 -6.00 19.83
N ASP A 6 -4.35 -6.08 21.06
CA ASP A 6 -5.55 -6.89 21.39
C ASP A 6 -6.87 -6.13 21.21
N ASN A 7 -6.83 -4.82 20.95
CA ASN A 7 -7.98 -3.94 20.92
C ASN A 7 -7.93 -2.94 19.74
N ILE A 8 -7.50 -3.40 18.59
CA ILE A 8 -7.50 -2.61 17.35
C ILE A 8 -8.42 -3.29 16.34
N LYS A 9 -9.35 -2.51 15.79
CA LYS A 9 -10.23 -2.97 14.72
C LYS A 9 -10.12 -2.07 13.49
N ILE A 10 -9.92 -2.69 12.35
CA ILE A 10 -10.05 -2.05 11.05
C ILE A 10 -11.53 -2.03 10.70
N ARG A 11 -12.12 -0.85 10.53
CA ARG A 11 -13.54 -0.65 10.24
C ARG A 11 -13.87 -0.67 8.77
N GLY A 12 -12.89 -0.40 7.93
CA GLY A 12 -13.09 -0.44 6.50
C GLY A 12 -11.88 0.05 5.74
N ILE A 13 -11.89 -0.21 4.44
CA ILE A 13 -10.82 0.14 3.51
C ILE A 13 -11.44 0.66 2.21
N ALA A 14 -10.93 1.76 1.71
CA ALA A 14 -11.25 2.30 0.39
C ALA A 14 -9.97 2.66 -0.35
N SER A 15 -9.98 2.49 -1.67
CA SER A 15 -8.85 2.84 -2.52
C SER A 15 -9.31 3.67 -3.71
N ALA A 16 -8.41 4.52 -4.21
CA ALA A 16 -8.60 5.26 -5.45
C ALA A 16 -7.34 5.20 -6.33
N VAL A 17 -7.57 5.17 -7.63
CA VAL A 17 -6.52 5.16 -8.65
C VAL A 17 -6.81 6.23 -9.69
N PRO A 18 -5.77 6.76 -10.38
CA PRO A 18 -5.96 7.71 -11.47
C PRO A 18 -6.80 7.13 -12.62
N ALA A 19 -7.54 7.99 -13.31
CA ALA A 19 -8.29 7.58 -14.51
C ALA A 19 -7.39 7.31 -15.73
N ASN A 20 -6.18 7.87 -15.75
CA ASN A 20 -5.23 7.67 -16.83
C ASN A 20 -4.57 6.29 -16.75
N VAL A 21 -4.87 5.43 -17.71
CA VAL A 21 -4.37 4.05 -17.83
C VAL A 21 -3.27 3.98 -18.88
N ILE A 22 -2.18 3.31 -18.57
CA ILE A 22 -1.06 3.09 -19.48
C ILE A 22 -0.90 1.60 -19.73
N ASP A 23 -1.05 1.21 -21.01
CA ASP A 23 -0.77 -0.16 -21.47
C ASP A 23 0.73 -0.38 -21.61
N ASN A 24 1.27 -1.32 -20.84
CA ASN A 24 2.70 -1.62 -20.83
C ASN A 24 3.21 -2.27 -22.12
N LEU A 25 2.36 -2.95 -22.89
CA LEU A 25 2.77 -3.50 -24.18
C LEU A 25 2.94 -2.40 -25.22
N GLU A 26 2.06 -1.39 -25.22
CA GLU A 26 2.21 -0.22 -26.09
C GLU A 26 3.46 0.60 -25.72
N CYS A 27 3.72 0.77 -24.42
CA CYS A 27 4.97 1.39 -23.96
C CYS A 27 6.21 0.61 -24.41
N ALA A 28 6.19 -0.73 -24.27
CA ALA A 28 7.28 -1.59 -24.67
C ALA A 28 7.53 -1.56 -26.21
N GLU A 29 6.48 -1.37 -26.99
CA GLU A 29 6.61 -1.17 -28.45
C GLU A 29 7.31 0.14 -28.80
N LYS A 30 6.93 1.24 -28.13
CA LYS A 30 7.56 2.57 -28.31
C LYS A 30 9.04 2.55 -27.93
N LEU A 31 9.42 1.78 -26.91
CA LEU A 31 10.82 1.56 -26.53
C LEU A 31 11.63 0.80 -27.57
N GLY A 32 10.97 0.17 -28.56
CA GLY A 32 11.60 -0.58 -29.66
C GLY A 32 12.44 -1.77 -29.23
N GLN A 33 12.31 -2.19 -27.97
CA GLN A 33 13.16 -3.22 -27.38
C GLN A 33 12.40 -4.56 -27.26
N ARG A 34 12.87 -5.58 -27.96
CA ARG A 34 12.41 -6.96 -27.79
C ARG A 34 12.48 -7.40 -26.31
N ARG A 35 13.41 -6.85 -25.55
CA ARG A 35 13.61 -7.07 -24.11
C ARG A 35 12.44 -6.49 -23.28
N ALA A 36 11.88 -5.32 -23.66
CA ALA A 36 10.78 -4.70 -22.93
C ALA A 36 9.49 -5.53 -22.97
N LYS A 37 9.12 -6.10 -24.14
CA LYS A 37 7.97 -7.02 -24.25
C LYS A 37 8.16 -8.27 -23.36
N LYS A 38 9.37 -8.82 -23.34
CA LYS A 38 9.68 -9.96 -22.46
C LYS A 38 9.57 -9.57 -20.98
N GLN A 39 9.97 -8.36 -20.63
CA GLN A 39 9.83 -7.83 -19.26
C GLN A 39 8.35 -7.77 -18.84
N VAL A 40 7.49 -7.19 -19.66
CA VAL A 40 6.03 -7.12 -19.38
C VAL A 40 5.46 -8.53 -19.14
N MET A 41 5.85 -9.51 -19.96
CA MET A 41 5.39 -10.89 -19.77
C MET A 41 5.90 -11.53 -18.46
N LEU A 42 7.13 -11.23 -18.06
CA LEU A 42 7.75 -11.78 -16.83
C LEU A 42 7.17 -11.10 -15.56
N THR A 43 6.94 -9.80 -15.62
CA THR A 43 6.39 -9.05 -14.49
C THR A 43 4.90 -9.32 -14.28
N GLY A 44 4.18 -9.69 -15.35
CA GLY A 44 2.74 -9.88 -15.36
C GLY A 44 1.95 -8.57 -15.35
N ILE A 45 2.63 -7.41 -15.38
CA ILE A 45 1.99 -6.09 -15.29
C ILE A 45 1.54 -5.67 -16.69
N ARG A 46 0.24 -5.70 -16.93
CA ARG A 46 -0.37 -5.32 -18.21
C ARG A 46 -0.66 -3.84 -18.27
N ASN A 47 -1.37 -3.33 -17.27
CA ASN A 47 -1.80 -1.95 -17.17
C ASN A 47 -1.20 -1.29 -15.92
N ARG A 48 -1.17 0.03 -15.94
CA ARG A 48 -0.83 0.86 -14.78
C ARG A 48 -1.72 2.10 -14.80
N HIS A 49 -2.26 2.45 -13.65
CA HIS A 49 -2.92 3.73 -13.45
C HIS A 49 -1.87 4.76 -13.03
N CYS A 50 -1.84 5.90 -13.65
CA CYS A 50 -0.81 6.91 -13.43
C CYS A 50 -1.41 8.31 -13.30
N VAL A 51 -0.97 9.08 -12.30
CA VAL A 51 -1.45 10.46 -12.08
C VAL A 51 -1.23 11.31 -13.33
N GLY A 52 -2.23 12.11 -13.64
CA GLY A 52 -2.15 13.12 -14.68
C GLY A 52 -1.47 14.40 -14.18
N LYS A 53 -1.27 15.36 -15.08
CA LYS A 53 -0.68 16.66 -14.73
C LYS A 53 -1.53 17.36 -13.65
N GLY A 54 -0.91 17.67 -12.53
CA GLY A 54 -1.52 18.39 -11.41
C GLY A 54 -2.27 17.50 -10.41
N GLN A 55 -2.48 16.21 -10.72
CA GLN A 55 -3.04 15.24 -9.77
C GLN A 55 -1.93 14.70 -8.87
N SER A 56 -2.23 14.52 -7.58
CA SER A 56 -1.27 14.03 -6.57
C SER A 56 -1.81 12.80 -5.83
N ALA A 57 -0.91 12.12 -5.08
CA ALA A 57 -1.31 11.03 -4.19
C ALA A 57 -2.31 11.49 -3.11
N SER A 58 -2.20 12.74 -2.65
CA SER A 58 -3.12 13.30 -1.66
C SER A 58 -4.55 13.47 -2.21
N ASP A 59 -4.70 13.70 -3.52
CA ASP A 59 -6.01 13.75 -4.17
C ASP A 59 -6.71 12.40 -4.08
N LEU A 60 -5.98 11.34 -4.42
CA LEU A 60 -6.48 9.96 -4.34
C LEU A 60 -6.76 9.55 -2.88
N SER A 61 -5.89 9.96 -1.94
CA SER A 61 -6.09 9.73 -0.51
C SER A 61 -7.36 10.41 0.00
N CYS A 62 -7.62 11.65 -0.42
CA CYS A 62 -8.85 12.37 -0.04
C CYS A 62 -10.11 11.70 -0.62
N VAL A 63 -10.08 11.27 -1.89
CA VAL A 63 -11.20 10.54 -2.50
C VAL A 63 -11.47 9.24 -1.76
N SER A 64 -10.43 8.46 -1.45
CA SER A 64 -10.55 7.21 -0.69
C SER A 64 -11.11 7.46 0.71
N ALA A 65 -10.57 8.45 1.43
CA ALA A 65 -10.99 8.77 2.79
C ALA A 65 -12.44 9.29 2.84
N GLU A 66 -12.82 10.16 1.92
CA GLU A 66 -14.17 10.72 1.86
C GLU A 66 -15.23 9.62 1.65
N ARG A 67 -15.00 8.71 0.70
CA ARG A 67 -15.88 7.56 0.45
C ARG A 67 -16.00 6.67 1.70
N LEU A 68 -14.88 6.43 2.37
CA LEU A 68 -14.86 5.59 3.57
C LEU A 68 -15.58 6.23 4.75
N LEU A 69 -15.34 7.52 5.00
CA LEU A 69 -16.02 8.27 6.05
C LEU A 69 -17.54 8.34 5.84
N GLN A 70 -17.98 8.52 4.59
CA GLN A 70 -19.40 8.48 4.22
C GLN A 70 -20.00 7.08 4.45
N LYS A 71 -19.33 6.02 4.00
CA LYS A 71 -19.81 4.62 4.19
C LYS A 71 -19.96 4.28 5.66
N LEU A 72 -19.02 4.71 6.51
CA LEU A 72 -19.02 4.44 7.95
C LEU A 72 -19.90 5.41 8.76
N ASN A 73 -20.38 6.49 8.12
CA ASN A 73 -21.06 7.60 8.79
C ASN A 73 -20.28 8.11 10.01
N TRP A 74 -18.96 8.26 9.88
CA TRP A 74 -18.10 8.73 10.96
C TRP A 74 -18.17 10.23 11.14
N ASP A 75 -18.31 10.68 12.40
CA ASP A 75 -18.11 12.09 12.76
C ASP A 75 -16.61 12.43 12.64
N ARG A 76 -16.30 13.40 11.81
CA ARG A 76 -14.92 13.87 11.57
C ARG A 76 -14.26 14.43 12.82
N ASN A 77 -15.06 14.94 13.78
CA ASN A 77 -14.57 15.42 15.06
C ASN A 77 -14.11 14.30 16.02
N GLU A 78 -14.42 13.03 15.72
CA GLU A 78 -13.93 11.89 16.50
C GLU A 78 -12.57 11.35 15.99
N ILE A 79 -12.10 11.84 14.84
CA ILE A 79 -10.81 11.44 14.27
C ILE A 79 -9.69 12.14 15.03
N ARG A 80 -8.87 11.37 15.73
CA ARG A 80 -7.79 11.84 16.59
C ARG A 80 -6.41 11.68 15.96
N VAL A 81 -6.27 10.81 14.98
CA VAL A 81 -4.98 10.50 14.35
C VAL A 81 -5.14 10.34 12.85
N ILE A 82 -4.31 11.04 12.08
CA ILE A 82 -4.09 10.82 10.65
C ILE A 82 -2.61 10.48 10.47
N VAL A 83 -2.34 9.26 10.00
CA VAL A 83 -1.01 8.84 9.56
C VAL A 83 -1.05 8.73 8.05
N ASN A 84 -0.28 9.53 7.34
CA ASN A 84 -0.15 9.45 5.89
C ASN A 84 1.22 8.88 5.54
N VAL A 85 1.26 7.71 4.92
CA VAL A 85 2.50 7.05 4.51
C VAL A 85 2.70 7.27 3.03
N THR A 86 3.71 8.04 2.68
CA THR A 86 4.00 8.41 1.29
C THR A 86 5.49 8.69 1.08
N GLN A 87 5.95 8.41 -0.13
CA GLN A 87 7.25 8.86 -0.63
C GLN A 87 7.11 9.99 -1.67
N SER A 88 5.87 10.45 -1.93
CA SER A 88 5.54 11.53 -2.86
C SER A 88 4.68 12.59 -2.15
N ALA A 89 5.23 13.19 -1.08
CA ALA A 89 4.57 14.25 -0.35
C ALA A 89 4.33 15.47 -1.25
N ASP A 90 3.19 16.16 -1.06
CA ASP A 90 2.83 17.36 -1.84
C ASP A 90 3.80 18.52 -1.61
N LEU A 91 4.33 18.62 -0.38
CA LEU A 91 5.21 19.68 0.08
C LEU A 91 6.33 19.09 0.95
N HIS A 92 7.49 19.72 0.96
CA HIS A 92 8.53 19.40 1.96
C HIS A 92 8.06 19.71 3.40
N THR A 93 7.25 20.78 3.55
CA THR A 93 6.65 21.22 4.80
C THR A 93 5.48 22.17 4.49
N PRO A 94 4.34 22.08 5.17
CA PRO A 94 4.00 21.11 6.21
C PRO A 94 3.77 19.70 5.67
N SER A 95 3.54 18.72 6.57
CA SER A 95 3.15 17.35 6.21
C SER A 95 1.90 17.35 5.35
N THR A 96 1.85 16.51 4.32
CA THR A 96 0.67 16.28 3.46
C THR A 96 -0.56 15.88 4.28
N ALA A 97 -0.38 15.11 5.37
CA ALA A 97 -1.46 14.75 6.30
C ALA A 97 -2.22 15.97 6.86
N MET A 98 -1.53 17.09 7.10
CA MET A 98 -2.17 18.34 7.57
C MET A 98 -3.00 19.01 6.47
N VAL A 99 -2.54 18.93 5.22
CA VAL A 99 -3.30 19.39 4.04
C VAL A 99 -4.55 18.53 3.86
N ILE A 100 -4.42 17.22 3.99
CA ILE A 100 -5.54 16.28 3.91
C ILE A 100 -6.53 16.50 5.06
N GLN A 101 -6.06 16.76 6.29
CA GLN A 101 -6.91 17.12 7.44
C GLN A 101 -7.84 18.30 7.09
N LYS A 102 -7.29 19.38 6.54
CA LYS A 102 -8.05 20.56 6.09
C LYS A 102 -9.07 20.17 5.02
N ARG A 103 -8.64 19.42 4.00
CA ARG A 103 -9.48 19.02 2.86
C ARG A 103 -10.66 18.14 3.28
N LEU A 104 -10.46 17.25 4.23
CA LEU A 104 -11.49 16.38 4.80
C LEU A 104 -12.36 17.09 5.87
N GLY A 105 -12.07 18.34 6.25
CA GLY A 105 -12.79 19.06 7.29
C GLY A 105 -12.68 18.42 8.68
N ILE A 106 -11.56 17.72 8.97
CA ILE A 106 -11.31 17.12 10.28
C ILE A 106 -10.85 18.23 11.25
N GLY A 107 -11.38 18.19 12.48
CA GLY A 107 -11.13 19.21 13.50
C GLY A 107 -9.66 19.30 13.94
N GLN A 108 -9.34 20.37 14.69
CA GLN A 108 -7.97 20.66 15.14
C GLN A 108 -7.47 19.72 16.25
N ASP A 109 -8.37 19.03 16.94
CA ASP A 109 -8.02 18.05 17.98
C ASP A 109 -7.63 16.69 17.34
N CYS A 110 -6.65 16.75 16.45
CA CYS A 110 -6.18 15.63 15.63
C CYS A 110 -4.66 15.73 15.43
N LEU A 111 -3.94 14.64 15.69
CA LEU A 111 -2.52 14.48 15.34
C LEU A 111 -2.41 14.05 13.87
N ALA A 112 -1.80 14.87 13.02
CA ALA A 112 -1.64 14.60 11.59
C ALA A 112 -0.17 14.75 11.16
N PHE A 113 0.42 13.71 10.56
CA PHE A 113 1.80 13.71 10.09
C PHE A 113 2.07 12.66 9.01
N ASP A 114 3.14 12.88 8.24
CA ASP A 114 3.60 11.95 7.20
C ASP A 114 4.68 11.01 7.73
N VAL A 115 4.73 9.82 7.13
CA VAL A 115 5.78 8.81 7.34
C VAL A 115 6.39 8.46 5.98
N ASN A 116 7.70 8.64 5.84
CA ASN A 116 8.43 8.28 4.62
C ASN A 116 8.80 6.79 4.64
N LEU A 117 7.90 5.95 4.18
CA LEU A 117 8.12 4.52 3.94
C LEU A 117 7.54 4.16 2.57
N GLY A 118 8.11 3.14 1.92
CA GLY A 118 7.60 2.59 0.66
C GLY A 118 6.82 1.29 0.86
N CYS A 119 7.31 0.21 0.27
CA CYS A 119 6.66 -1.10 0.15
C CYS A 119 6.16 -1.74 1.47
N THR A 120 6.76 -1.41 2.61
CA THR A 120 6.33 -1.85 3.96
C THR A 120 5.36 -0.88 4.61
N GLY A 121 5.11 0.26 3.96
CA GLY A 121 4.43 1.42 4.55
C GLY A 121 3.05 1.12 5.10
N TYR A 122 2.25 0.29 4.44
CA TYR A 122 0.93 -0.06 4.94
C TYR A 122 0.99 -0.83 6.27
N VAL A 123 1.80 -1.88 6.36
CA VAL A 123 1.93 -2.69 7.59
C VAL A 123 2.54 -1.86 8.72
N SER A 124 3.58 -1.07 8.42
CA SER A 124 4.20 -0.17 9.41
C SER A 124 3.24 0.93 9.86
N GLY A 125 2.45 1.48 8.94
CA GLY A 125 1.42 2.47 9.22
C GLY A 125 0.33 1.94 10.15
N LEU A 126 -0.12 0.69 9.95
CA LEU A 126 -1.05 0.02 10.86
C LEU A 126 -0.49 -0.08 12.29
N GLN A 127 0.81 -0.40 12.44
CA GLN A 127 1.46 -0.45 13.75
C GLN A 127 1.55 0.94 14.39
N ILE A 128 1.95 1.95 13.62
CA ILE A 128 2.10 3.33 14.11
C ILE A 128 0.75 3.86 14.60
N ILE A 129 -0.29 3.76 13.79
CA ILE A 129 -1.61 4.29 14.16
C ILE A 129 -2.22 3.51 15.32
N ALA A 130 -2.04 2.19 15.37
CA ALA A 130 -2.46 1.36 16.49
C ALA A 130 -1.80 1.81 17.81
N ALA A 131 -0.49 2.05 17.81
CA ALA A 131 0.25 2.54 18.97
C ALA A 131 -0.25 3.92 19.45
N LEU A 132 -0.54 4.83 18.50
CA LEU A 132 -1.03 6.17 18.83
C LEU A 132 -2.45 6.13 19.41
N LEU A 133 -3.34 5.34 18.84
CA LEU A 133 -4.70 5.20 19.34
C LEU A 133 -4.75 4.63 20.77
N GLN A 134 -3.78 3.79 21.18
CA GLN A 134 -3.68 3.34 22.58
C GLN A 134 -3.54 4.51 23.56
N SER A 135 -2.94 5.63 23.15
CA SER A 135 -2.73 6.79 24.02
C SER A 135 -3.73 7.90 23.82
N THR A 136 -4.21 8.09 22.59
CA THR A 136 -5.13 9.21 22.24
C THR A 136 -6.60 8.82 22.36
N GLY A 137 -6.92 7.54 22.24
CA GLY A 137 -8.29 7.07 22.03
C GLY A 137 -8.85 7.54 20.68
N GLY A 138 -10.17 7.46 20.53
CA GLY A 138 -10.87 7.95 19.35
C GLY A 138 -10.68 7.08 18.11
N LYS A 139 -10.82 7.72 16.94
CA LYS A 139 -10.75 7.10 15.62
C LYS A 139 -9.49 7.55 14.87
N GLY A 140 -8.97 6.69 14.01
CA GLY A 140 -7.80 6.97 13.21
C GLY A 140 -8.01 6.70 11.72
N LEU A 141 -7.35 7.50 10.90
CA LEU A 141 -7.22 7.28 9.45
C LEU A 141 -5.76 6.98 9.10
N LEU A 142 -5.52 5.79 8.60
CA LEU A 142 -4.28 5.47 7.92
C LEU A 142 -4.47 5.72 6.43
N LEU A 143 -3.70 6.64 5.89
CA LEU A 143 -3.64 6.95 4.47
C LEU A 143 -2.32 6.42 3.93
N VAL A 144 -2.35 5.77 2.79
CA VAL A 144 -1.15 5.31 2.09
C VAL A 144 -1.29 5.58 0.62
N GLY A 145 -0.27 6.14 -0.03
CA GLY A 145 -0.34 6.42 -1.45
C GLY A 145 0.93 7.03 -2.00
N ASP A 146 1.20 6.72 -3.27
CA ASP A 146 2.26 7.34 -4.05
C ASP A 146 1.74 7.72 -5.44
N GLY A 147 2.18 8.88 -5.95
CA GLY A 147 1.85 9.39 -7.27
C GLY A 147 3.11 9.97 -7.90
N ARG A 148 3.85 9.14 -8.62
CA ARG A 148 5.19 9.48 -9.11
C ARG A 148 5.31 9.60 -10.61
N TYR A 149 4.28 9.18 -11.34
CA TYR A 149 4.40 9.12 -12.81
C TYR A 149 4.65 10.50 -13.44
N ALA A 150 4.09 11.57 -12.84
CA ALA A 150 4.34 12.94 -13.31
C ALA A 150 5.82 13.37 -13.19
N GLU A 151 6.58 12.70 -12.33
CA GLU A 151 8.02 12.95 -12.12
C GLU A 151 8.92 12.02 -12.96
N MET A 152 8.33 11.02 -13.64
CA MET A 152 9.09 10.08 -14.46
C MET A 152 9.58 10.74 -15.77
N PRO A 153 10.78 10.37 -16.25
CA PRO A 153 11.32 10.91 -17.49
C PRO A 153 10.42 10.58 -18.68
N GLU A 154 10.36 11.48 -19.67
CA GLU A 154 9.57 11.30 -20.91
C GLU A 154 9.89 10.01 -21.68
N VAL A 155 11.09 9.46 -21.49
CA VAL A 155 11.49 8.16 -22.05
C VAL A 155 11.47 7.14 -20.91
N PRO A 156 10.45 6.24 -20.87
CA PRO A 156 10.37 5.23 -19.84
C PRO A 156 11.55 4.26 -19.90
N SER A 157 12.13 3.95 -18.76
CA SER A 157 13.06 2.81 -18.63
C SER A 157 12.28 1.51 -18.48
N THR A 158 12.95 0.36 -18.61
CA THR A 158 12.30 -0.94 -18.32
C THR A 158 11.80 -1.05 -16.89
N ASP A 159 12.44 -0.35 -15.95
CA ASP A 159 12.06 -0.36 -14.52
C ASP A 159 10.83 0.51 -14.25
N SER A 160 10.64 1.59 -15.05
CA SER A 160 9.45 2.43 -14.96
C SER A 160 8.16 1.70 -15.36
N LEU A 161 8.26 0.57 -16.11
CA LEU A 161 7.10 -0.28 -16.44
C LEU A 161 6.55 -1.08 -15.25
N LEU A 162 7.20 -1.01 -14.08
CA LEU A 162 6.75 -1.70 -12.87
C LEU A 162 5.73 -0.89 -12.09
N PHE A 163 5.92 0.45 -12.02
CA PHE A 163 5.23 1.30 -11.05
C PHE A 163 3.95 1.91 -11.61
N GLY A 164 2.88 1.79 -10.83
CA GLY A 164 1.63 2.52 -10.97
C GLY A 164 1.39 3.42 -9.77
N ASP A 165 0.41 4.31 -9.87
CA ASP A 165 0.03 5.26 -8.84
C ASP A 165 -1.33 4.88 -8.23
N GLY A 166 -1.50 5.19 -6.96
CA GLY A 166 -2.74 4.94 -6.26
C GLY A 166 -2.64 5.28 -4.78
N ALA A 167 -3.79 5.41 -4.14
CA ALA A 167 -3.87 5.64 -2.72
C ALA A 167 -5.02 4.89 -2.06
N SER A 168 -4.92 4.73 -0.76
CA SER A 168 -5.94 4.09 0.08
C SER A 168 -6.11 4.80 1.40
N ALA A 169 -7.33 4.70 1.95
CA ALA A 169 -7.68 5.06 3.30
C ALA A 169 -8.14 3.81 4.07
N THR A 170 -7.65 3.65 5.28
CA THR A 170 -8.08 2.61 6.23
C THR A 170 -8.59 3.28 7.50
N ALA A 171 -9.81 2.97 7.88
CA ALA A 171 -10.44 3.46 9.10
C ALA A 171 -10.17 2.49 10.26
N ILE A 172 -9.68 3.01 11.37
CA ILE A 172 -9.22 2.20 12.52
C ILE A 172 -9.77 2.81 13.80
N GLU A 173 -10.20 1.96 14.73
CA GLU A 173 -10.59 2.40 16.07
C GLU A 173 -10.22 1.37 17.13
N LEU A 174 -10.34 1.78 18.39
CA LEU A 174 -10.16 0.88 19.54
C LEU A 174 -11.43 0.08 19.76
N GLU A 175 -11.33 -1.23 19.56
CA GLU A 175 -12.39 -2.18 19.89
C GLU A 175 -11.75 -3.53 20.20
N SER A 176 -12.23 -4.18 21.24
CA SER A 176 -11.78 -5.54 21.61
C SER A 176 -12.21 -6.55 20.53
N GLY A 177 -11.29 -7.42 20.18
CA GLY A 177 -11.51 -8.43 19.15
C GLY A 177 -10.33 -9.39 19.05
N ASN A 178 -10.21 -10.04 17.89
CA ASN A 178 -9.02 -10.83 17.62
C ASN A 178 -7.80 -9.94 17.48
N PRO A 179 -6.64 -10.34 18.02
CA PRO A 179 -5.46 -9.48 18.04
C PRO A 179 -4.92 -9.26 16.63
N MET A 180 -4.51 -8.03 16.36
CA MET A 180 -3.64 -7.72 15.23
C MET A 180 -2.21 -8.19 15.57
N LEU A 181 -1.75 -9.26 14.91
CA LEU A 181 -0.41 -9.82 15.11
C LEU A 181 0.54 -9.22 14.09
N TYR A 182 1.74 -8.81 14.49
CA TYR A 182 2.69 -8.20 13.56
C TYR A 182 4.14 -8.59 13.78
N ALA A 183 4.93 -8.51 12.71
CA ALA A 183 6.38 -8.55 12.77
C ALA A 183 6.98 -7.52 11.82
N GLN A 184 8.17 -7.00 12.20
CA GLN A 184 8.91 -6.05 11.37
C GLN A 184 10.41 -6.28 11.50
N LYS A 185 11.13 -6.18 10.37
CA LYS A 185 12.59 -6.21 10.28
C LYS A 185 13.07 -5.13 9.30
N THR A 186 14.28 -4.63 9.54
CA THR A 186 14.93 -3.60 8.72
C THR A 186 16.42 -3.89 8.62
N ASP A 187 16.97 -3.74 7.42
CA ASP A 187 18.40 -3.84 7.14
C ASP A 187 18.89 -2.61 6.34
N GLY A 188 19.27 -1.57 7.04
CA GLY A 188 19.79 -0.34 6.44
C GLY A 188 21.17 -0.49 5.81
N THR A 189 21.88 -1.61 6.02
CA THR A 189 23.20 -1.84 5.41
C THR A 189 23.11 -2.04 3.90
N ARG A 190 21.92 -2.42 3.41
CA ARG A 190 21.60 -2.67 2.00
C ARG A 190 20.73 -1.57 1.37
N HIS A 191 20.70 -0.35 1.93
CA HIS A 191 19.87 0.76 1.46
C HIS A 191 20.09 1.13 -0.01
N ASN A 192 21.27 0.87 -0.53
CA ASN A 192 21.66 1.18 -1.92
C ASN A 192 21.12 0.19 -2.97
N LEU A 193 20.54 -0.93 -2.57
CA LEU A 193 19.97 -1.92 -3.50
C LEU A 193 18.65 -1.47 -4.12
N LEU A 194 17.91 -0.62 -3.42
CA LEU A 194 16.68 -0.01 -3.90
C LEU A 194 16.51 1.35 -3.24
N SER A 195 16.68 2.41 -4.00
CA SER A 195 16.60 3.78 -3.49
C SER A 195 16.16 4.75 -4.58
N VAL A 196 15.59 5.89 -4.17
CA VAL A 196 15.31 7.03 -5.02
C VAL A 196 16.08 8.21 -4.44
N ALA A 197 16.96 8.82 -5.24
CA ALA A 197 17.72 9.99 -4.84
C ALA A 197 16.83 11.25 -4.79
N LEU A 198 17.33 12.34 -4.19
CA LEU A 198 16.59 13.60 -4.07
C LEU A 198 16.23 14.24 -5.42
N ASP A 199 16.95 13.89 -6.48
CA ASP A 199 16.68 14.32 -7.86
C ASP A 199 15.68 13.39 -8.59
N GLY A 200 15.07 12.42 -7.88
CA GLY A 200 14.13 11.46 -8.46
C GLY A 200 14.79 10.25 -9.14
N THR A 201 16.13 10.15 -9.17
CA THR A 201 16.82 9.02 -9.81
C THR A 201 16.59 7.73 -9.04
N LEU A 202 15.94 6.75 -9.69
CA LEU A 202 15.75 5.41 -9.18
C LEU A 202 17.01 4.55 -9.38
N THR A 203 17.49 3.95 -8.31
CA THR A 203 18.50 2.88 -8.33
C THR A 203 17.87 1.58 -7.86
N MET A 204 17.95 0.51 -8.66
CA MET A 204 17.39 -0.80 -8.29
C MET A 204 18.27 -1.93 -8.82
N ASP A 205 18.75 -2.78 -7.91
CA ASP A 205 19.31 -4.09 -8.25
C ASP A 205 18.19 -5.15 -8.20
N GLY A 206 17.52 -5.37 -9.32
CA GLY A 206 16.39 -6.30 -9.41
C GLY A 206 16.73 -7.74 -9.04
N ASN A 207 17.98 -8.20 -9.26
CA ASN A 207 18.40 -9.54 -8.86
C ASN A 207 18.58 -9.64 -7.34
N ALA A 208 19.20 -8.63 -6.72
CA ALA A 208 19.35 -8.59 -5.27
C ALA A 208 17.99 -8.50 -4.57
N VAL A 209 17.05 -7.69 -5.09
CA VAL A 209 15.68 -7.60 -4.57
C VAL A 209 14.93 -8.93 -4.72
N LEU A 210 15.08 -9.64 -5.84
CA LEU A 210 14.48 -10.97 -6.03
C LEU A 210 15.04 -11.96 -5.01
N LEU A 211 16.35 -12.05 -4.85
CA LEU A 211 17.00 -12.97 -3.89
C LEU A 211 16.59 -12.65 -2.45
N PHE A 212 16.56 -11.38 -2.07
CA PHE A 212 16.04 -10.92 -0.79
C PHE A 212 14.59 -11.39 -0.56
N SER A 213 13.75 -11.25 -1.55
CA SER A 213 12.34 -11.65 -1.44
C SER A 213 12.17 -13.16 -1.26
N LEU A 214 12.95 -13.96 -1.96
CA LEU A 214 12.86 -15.42 -1.89
C LEU A 214 13.56 -16.03 -0.67
N ASN A 215 14.53 -15.33 -0.07
CA ASN A 215 15.26 -15.81 1.10
C ASN A 215 14.71 -15.19 2.39
N GLU A 216 15.05 -13.92 2.66
CA GLU A 216 14.78 -13.28 3.95
C GLU A 216 13.29 -13.02 4.20
N VAL A 217 12.55 -12.66 3.16
CA VAL A 217 11.09 -12.45 3.30
C VAL A 217 10.39 -13.80 3.52
N CYS A 218 10.73 -14.83 2.74
CA CYS A 218 10.17 -16.17 2.94
C CYS A 218 10.52 -16.75 4.31
N GLN A 219 11.77 -16.60 4.75
CA GLN A 219 12.18 -17.00 6.10
C GLN A 219 11.35 -16.26 7.17
N SER A 220 11.14 -14.95 7.00
CA SER A 220 10.37 -14.15 7.95
C SER A 220 8.89 -14.55 8.01
N ILE A 221 8.28 -14.94 6.87
CA ILE A 221 6.91 -15.46 6.83
C ILE A 221 6.80 -16.77 7.63
N LYS A 222 7.74 -17.70 7.45
CA LYS A 222 7.78 -18.96 8.19
C LYS A 222 7.96 -18.74 9.69
N GLU A 223 8.93 -17.90 10.08
CA GLU A 223 9.18 -17.52 11.47
C GLU A 223 7.98 -16.84 12.13
N PHE A 224 7.25 -15.99 11.39
CA PHE A 224 6.05 -15.33 11.88
C PHE A 224 4.94 -16.33 12.20
N LYS A 225 4.68 -17.26 11.27
CA LYS A 225 3.65 -18.31 11.45
C LYS A 225 4.01 -19.23 12.63
N GLU A 226 5.27 -19.62 12.76
CA GLU A 226 5.76 -20.43 13.88
C GLU A 226 5.63 -19.68 15.23
N HIS A 227 6.09 -18.42 15.28
CA HIS A 227 6.08 -17.61 16.50
C HIS A 227 4.68 -17.42 17.10
N PHE A 228 3.69 -17.20 16.25
CA PHE A 228 2.30 -17.00 16.67
C PHE A 228 1.43 -18.25 16.60
N GLY A 229 1.98 -19.40 16.22
CA GLY A 229 1.24 -20.66 16.08
C GLY A 229 0.12 -20.59 15.03
N ILE A 230 0.37 -19.91 13.90
CA ILE A 230 -0.64 -19.70 12.85
C ILE A 230 -0.69 -20.93 11.94
N ALA A 231 -1.81 -21.64 11.98
CA ALA A 231 -2.09 -22.74 11.07
C ALA A 231 -2.47 -22.23 9.68
N GLU A 232 -2.10 -22.95 8.62
CA GLU A 232 -2.34 -22.55 7.22
C GLU A 232 -3.83 -22.41 6.88
N ASP A 233 -4.66 -23.25 7.46
CA ASP A 233 -6.12 -23.24 7.29
C ASP A 233 -6.81 -22.08 8.05
N SER A 234 -6.10 -21.46 9.01
CA SER A 234 -6.61 -20.30 9.76
C SER A 234 -6.50 -18.98 8.99
N ILE A 235 -5.79 -18.95 7.85
CA ILE A 235 -5.67 -17.78 6.98
C ILE A 235 -6.56 -18.01 5.75
N ASP A 236 -7.48 -17.06 5.51
CA ASP A 236 -8.34 -17.09 4.34
C ASP A 236 -7.57 -16.73 3.08
N TYR A 237 -6.87 -15.58 3.11
CA TYR A 237 -6.09 -15.09 1.97
C TYR A 237 -4.77 -14.45 2.39
N TYR A 238 -3.79 -14.54 1.48
CA TYR A 238 -2.50 -13.89 1.56
C TYR A 238 -2.46 -12.72 0.58
N ILE A 239 -2.07 -11.55 1.07
CA ILE A 239 -1.85 -10.36 0.26
C ILE A 239 -0.41 -9.92 0.46
N LEU A 240 0.40 -10.19 -0.55
CA LEU A 240 1.81 -9.86 -0.60
C LEU A 240 1.99 -8.54 -1.36
N HIS A 241 3.01 -7.76 -1.02
CA HIS A 241 3.36 -6.58 -1.79
C HIS A 241 3.47 -6.90 -3.28
N GLN A 242 2.75 -6.17 -4.12
CA GLN A 242 2.58 -6.43 -5.55
C GLN A 242 3.81 -5.97 -6.35
N ALA A 243 4.99 -6.53 -6.03
CA ALA A 243 6.23 -6.17 -6.69
C ALA A 243 6.22 -6.57 -8.17
N GLN A 244 5.94 -7.84 -8.45
CA GLN A 244 5.72 -8.43 -9.78
C GLN A 244 5.37 -9.93 -9.65
N LYS A 245 4.76 -10.48 -10.70
CA LYS A 245 4.32 -11.90 -10.76
C LYS A 245 5.40 -12.89 -10.31
N LEU A 246 6.60 -12.77 -10.87
CA LEU A 246 7.71 -13.71 -10.58
C LEU A 246 8.05 -13.79 -9.09
N ILE A 247 8.03 -12.66 -8.38
CA ILE A 247 8.33 -12.61 -6.95
C ILE A 247 7.17 -13.23 -6.15
N LEU A 248 5.92 -12.88 -6.47
CA LEU A 248 4.76 -13.41 -5.76
C LEU A 248 4.65 -14.92 -5.91
N ASP A 249 4.77 -15.44 -7.14
CA ASP A 249 4.77 -16.90 -7.41
C ASP A 249 5.92 -17.60 -6.68
N GLY A 250 7.09 -16.95 -6.63
CA GLY A 250 8.25 -17.45 -5.91
C GLY A 250 8.01 -17.56 -4.40
N ILE A 251 7.49 -16.50 -3.76
CA ILE A 251 7.19 -16.49 -2.32
C ILE A 251 6.11 -17.54 -2.00
N ALA A 252 5.04 -17.62 -2.80
CA ALA A 252 3.99 -18.62 -2.60
C ALA A 252 4.54 -20.04 -2.59
N ARG A 253 5.41 -20.36 -3.57
CA ARG A 253 6.07 -21.67 -3.67
C ARG A 253 7.02 -21.94 -2.51
N GLU A 254 7.90 -20.98 -2.18
CA GLU A 254 8.92 -21.15 -1.13
C GLU A 254 8.31 -21.23 0.27
N CYS A 255 7.11 -20.66 0.47
CA CYS A 255 6.40 -20.66 1.75
C CYS A 255 5.27 -21.70 1.82
N ASP A 256 5.12 -22.58 0.82
CA ASP A 256 4.07 -23.60 0.71
C ASP A 256 2.64 -23.02 0.85
N ILE A 257 2.43 -21.80 0.29
CA ILE A 257 1.12 -21.13 0.27
C ILE A 257 0.34 -21.61 -0.95
N ASP A 258 -0.91 -22.05 -0.74
CA ASP A 258 -1.81 -22.35 -1.85
C ASP A 258 -2.02 -21.09 -2.72
N SER A 259 -1.64 -21.18 -3.99
CA SER A 259 -1.75 -20.06 -4.93
C SER A 259 -3.18 -19.50 -5.07
N LYS A 260 -4.21 -20.31 -4.79
CA LYS A 260 -5.61 -19.87 -4.78
C LYS A 260 -5.93 -18.93 -3.62
N LYS A 261 -5.14 -18.95 -2.55
CA LYS A 261 -5.25 -18.05 -1.42
C LYS A 261 -4.46 -16.74 -1.63
N VAL A 262 -3.60 -16.64 -2.65
CA VAL A 262 -2.81 -15.44 -2.93
C VAL A 262 -3.62 -14.50 -3.83
N LEU A 263 -4.09 -13.40 -3.27
CA LEU A 263 -4.80 -12.37 -4.02
C LEU A 263 -3.81 -11.41 -4.69
N THR A 264 -4.13 -11.01 -5.92
CA THR A 264 -3.26 -10.15 -6.74
C THR A 264 -4.01 -8.98 -7.35
N SER A 265 -3.27 -7.93 -7.71
CA SER A 265 -3.75 -6.75 -8.42
C SER A 265 -2.70 -6.16 -9.38
N TYR A 266 -1.50 -6.74 -9.42
CA TYR A 266 -0.38 -6.20 -10.21
C TYR A 266 -0.66 -6.16 -11.70
N GLU A 267 -1.50 -7.04 -12.24
CA GLU A 267 -1.80 -7.10 -13.68
C GLU A 267 -2.41 -5.79 -14.17
N GLU A 268 -3.33 -5.21 -13.39
CA GLU A 268 -4.06 -4.01 -13.74
C GLU A 268 -3.45 -2.73 -13.17
N TYR A 269 -2.90 -2.78 -11.95
CA TYR A 269 -2.43 -1.57 -11.26
C TYR A 269 -0.91 -1.47 -11.16
N GLY A 270 -0.17 -2.53 -11.47
CA GLY A 270 1.27 -2.58 -11.26
C GLY A 270 1.65 -2.53 -9.79
N ASN A 271 2.88 -2.07 -9.54
CA ASN A 271 3.39 -1.83 -8.19
C ASN A 271 3.04 -0.40 -7.75
N THR A 272 1.99 -0.24 -6.96
CA THR A 272 1.55 1.04 -6.39
C THR A 272 2.25 1.39 -5.07
N SER A 273 3.49 0.92 -4.87
CA SER A 273 4.36 1.22 -3.73
C SER A 273 3.69 0.97 -2.37
N THR A 274 3.43 2.02 -1.58
CA THR A 274 2.80 1.95 -0.24
C THR A 274 1.38 1.39 -0.27
N ALA A 275 0.64 1.62 -1.36
CA ALA A 275 -0.78 1.30 -1.47
C ALA A 275 -1.05 -0.11 -2.04
N THR A 276 -0.03 -0.90 -2.37
CA THR A 276 -0.23 -2.21 -3.03
C THR A 276 -1.12 -3.15 -2.24
N LEU A 277 -0.96 -3.23 -0.92
CA LEU A 277 -1.75 -4.15 -0.08
C LEU A 277 -3.23 -3.75 -0.04
N PRO A 278 -3.60 -2.52 0.34
CA PRO A 278 -5.00 -2.13 0.41
C PRO A 278 -5.66 -2.02 -0.98
N ILE A 279 -4.94 -1.67 -2.04
CA ILE A 279 -5.46 -1.73 -3.41
C ILE A 279 -5.79 -3.18 -3.78
N THR A 280 -4.94 -4.14 -3.42
CA THR A 280 -5.24 -5.56 -3.67
C THR A 280 -6.47 -6.03 -2.89
N ILE A 281 -6.66 -5.57 -1.65
CA ILE A 281 -7.87 -5.85 -0.87
C ILE A 281 -9.11 -5.31 -1.61
N CYS A 282 -9.10 -4.04 -2.01
CA CYS A 282 -10.23 -3.41 -2.69
C CYS A 282 -10.48 -3.98 -4.09
N ASN A 283 -9.42 -4.40 -4.82
CA ASN A 283 -9.54 -5.05 -6.12
C ASN A 283 -10.26 -6.41 -6.05
N ASN A 284 -10.11 -7.11 -4.94
CA ASN A 284 -10.70 -8.44 -4.75
C ASN A 284 -11.94 -8.42 -3.85
N VAL A 285 -12.62 -7.28 -3.76
CA VAL A 285 -13.77 -7.09 -2.85
C VAL A 285 -14.87 -8.12 -3.08
N GLU A 286 -15.19 -8.48 -4.32
CA GLU A 286 -16.21 -9.49 -4.66
C GLU A 286 -15.84 -10.88 -4.13
N GLU A 287 -14.56 -11.25 -4.16
CA GLU A 287 -14.07 -12.51 -3.61
C GLU A 287 -14.14 -12.50 -2.08
N LEU A 288 -13.69 -11.41 -1.47
CA LEU A 288 -13.67 -11.26 -0.02
C LEU A 288 -15.09 -11.24 0.57
N GLN A 289 -16.03 -10.57 -0.09
CA GLN A 289 -17.44 -10.46 0.34
C GLN A 289 -18.25 -11.77 0.21
N LYS A 290 -17.65 -12.86 -0.28
CA LYS A 290 -18.26 -14.21 -0.14
C LYS A 290 -18.30 -14.68 1.30
N LYS A 291 -17.58 -14.03 2.21
CA LYS A 291 -17.56 -14.26 3.67
C LYS A 291 -17.88 -12.94 4.37
N GLU A 292 -18.56 -13.00 5.52
CA GLU A 292 -18.82 -11.83 6.37
C GLU A 292 -17.53 -11.30 7.01
N HIS A 293 -16.65 -12.22 7.40
CA HIS A 293 -15.35 -11.92 8.00
C HIS A 293 -14.25 -12.68 7.27
N VAL A 294 -13.11 -12.06 7.11
CA VAL A 294 -11.91 -12.68 6.52
C VAL A 294 -10.69 -12.42 7.40
N ARG A 295 -9.85 -13.44 7.52
CA ARG A 295 -8.56 -13.35 8.18
C ARG A 295 -7.46 -13.30 7.15
N LEU A 296 -6.78 -12.17 7.07
CA LEU A 296 -5.78 -11.87 6.05
C LEU A 296 -4.37 -11.90 6.63
N TYR A 297 -3.45 -12.52 5.89
CA TYR A 297 -2.03 -12.36 6.09
C TYR A 297 -1.51 -11.34 5.09
N LEU A 298 -1.01 -10.20 5.57
CA LEU A 298 -0.47 -9.13 4.75
C LEU A 298 1.05 -9.07 4.93
N CYS A 299 1.79 -8.93 3.82
CA CYS A 299 3.25 -8.82 3.86
C CYS A 299 3.75 -7.74 2.92
N GLY A 300 4.36 -6.70 3.49
CA GLY A 300 5.09 -5.66 2.78
C GLY A 300 6.59 -5.92 2.83
N TYR A 301 7.29 -5.72 1.72
CA TYR A 301 8.75 -5.90 1.64
C TYR A 301 9.33 -5.07 0.49
N GLY A 302 10.56 -4.58 0.64
CA GLY A 302 11.25 -3.82 -0.40
C GLY A 302 12.23 -2.80 0.15
N VAL A 303 12.03 -1.54 -0.28
CA VAL A 303 12.94 -0.42 0.01
C VAL A 303 13.28 -0.31 1.49
N GLY A 304 14.65 -0.14 1.75
CA GLY A 304 15.20 0.00 3.08
C GLY A 304 16.54 -0.73 3.26
N LEU A 305 16.76 -2.06 3.08
CA LEU A 305 15.68 -3.02 2.90
C LEU A 305 14.83 -3.15 4.16
N ALA A 306 13.55 -3.35 3.98
CA ALA A 306 12.64 -3.58 5.07
C ALA A 306 11.58 -4.63 4.69
N TRP A 307 11.08 -5.38 5.67
CA TRP A 307 10.01 -6.33 5.48
C TRP A 307 9.17 -6.46 6.75
N SER A 308 7.88 -6.57 6.56
CA SER A 308 6.91 -6.58 7.65
C SER A 308 5.72 -7.46 7.31
N SER A 309 5.18 -8.12 8.32
CA SER A 309 3.99 -8.94 8.21
C SER A 309 2.97 -8.55 9.26
N VAL A 310 1.70 -8.68 8.92
CA VAL A 310 0.59 -8.51 9.86
C VAL A 310 -0.53 -9.51 9.53
N VAL A 311 -1.14 -10.05 10.58
CA VAL A 311 -2.41 -10.77 10.46
C VAL A 311 -3.50 -9.91 11.07
N VAL A 312 -4.53 -9.67 10.27
CA VAL A 312 -5.71 -8.88 10.64
C VAL A 312 -6.99 -9.63 10.31
N GLU A 313 -8.06 -9.33 11.03
CA GLU A 313 -9.42 -9.72 10.67
C GLU A 313 -10.20 -8.50 10.19
N LEU A 314 -10.96 -8.67 9.12
CA LEU A 314 -11.76 -7.63 8.51
C LEU A 314 -13.22 -8.08 8.38
N ASP A 315 -14.13 -7.15 8.71
CA ASP A 315 -15.52 -7.22 8.29
C ASP A 315 -15.59 -6.77 6.82
N THR A 316 -16.06 -7.62 5.93
CA THR A 316 -15.94 -7.38 4.49
C THR A 316 -16.92 -6.35 3.95
N GLU A 317 -17.99 -6.06 4.68
CA GLU A 317 -19.04 -5.10 4.29
C GLU A 317 -18.52 -3.68 4.02
N CYS A 318 -17.46 -3.28 4.73
CA CYS A 318 -16.85 -1.95 4.61
C CYS A 318 -15.54 -1.96 3.82
N ILE A 319 -15.27 -3.01 3.04
CA ILE A 319 -14.27 -3.00 1.98
C ILE A 319 -14.96 -2.44 0.73
N LEU A 320 -14.50 -1.29 0.24
CA LEU A 320 -15.10 -0.63 -0.91
C LEU A 320 -14.37 -1.02 -2.21
N PRO A 321 -15.07 -1.13 -3.34
CA PRO A 321 -14.42 -1.28 -4.63
C PRO A 321 -13.56 -0.06 -4.95
N ILE A 322 -12.53 -0.26 -5.78
CA ILE A 322 -11.62 0.80 -6.19
C ILE A 322 -12.37 1.89 -6.93
N GLU A 323 -12.08 3.14 -6.59
CA GLU A 323 -12.55 4.33 -7.32
C GLU A 323 -11.54 4.73 -8.37
N VAL A 324 -12.00 4.88 -9.61
CA VAL A 324 -11.19 5.42 -10.71
C VAL A 324 -11.54 6.90 -10.87
N THR A 325 -10.56 7.81 -10.73
CA THR A 325 -10.84 9.24 -10.65
C THR A 325 -9.81 10.11 -11.35
N ASP A 326 -10.28 11.22 -11.91
CA ASP A 326 -9.47 12.32 -12.42
C ASP A 326 -9.48 13.55 -11.48
N TYR A 327 -10.02 13.38 -10.27
CA TYR A 327 -10.09 14.45 -9.28
C TYR A 327 -8.71 15.04 -8.99
N CYS A 328 -8.63 16.37 -9.06
CA CYS A 328 -7.43 17.16 -8.82
C CYS A 328 -7.77 18.39 -7.98
N TYR A 329 -7.04 18.60 -6.89
CA TYR A 329 -7.25 19.74 -5.98
C TYR A 329 -6.33 20.90 -6.37
N ASN A 330 -6.93 22.00 -6.81
CA ASN A 330 -6.18 23.11 -7.41
C ASN A 330 -5.58 24.13 -6.43
N ASP A 331 -5.87 24.08 -5.14
CA ASP A 331 -5.38 25.09 -4.16
C ASP A 331 -3.85 25.09 -3.96
N LEU A 332 -3.18 23.97 -4.21
CA LEU A 332 -1.72 23.86 -4.08
C LEU A 332 -0.97 24.58 -5.22
N GLN A 333 -1.63 24.82 -6.35
CA GLN A 333 -1.04 25.56 -7.49
C GLN A 333 -0.93 27.06 -7.21
N ASN A 334 -1.60 27.58 -6.18
CA ASN A 334 -1.58 29.01 -5.78
C ASN A 334 -0.52 29.34 -4.72
N VAL A 335 0.35 28.40 -4.36
CA VAL A 335 1.44 28.56 -3.37
C VAL A 335 2.80 28.81 -4.05
N GLN A 336 2.81 29.23 -5.31
CA GLN A 336 4.04 29.64 -6.02
C GLN A 336 4.34 31.11 -5.84
#